data_87c93a5503b4d90679eca6238f3606b1
#
_entry.id   87c93a5503b4d90679eca6238f3606b1
#
_cell.length_a   1.000
_cell.length_b   1.000
_cell.length_c   1.000
_cell.angle_alpha   90.00
_cell.angle_beta   90.00
_cell.angle_gamma   90.00
#
_symmetry.space_group_name_H-M   'P 1'
#
loop_
_entity.id
_entity.type
_entity.pdbx_description
1 polymer ?
#
loop_
_entity_poly.entity_id
_entity_poly.type
_entity_poly.pdbx_seq_one_letter_code
_entity_poly.pdbx_strand_id
1 'polypeptide(L)' 'MHLQDNFLNKVIEENISVSIYLLNGIKLQGNIHSFDQSVIVLNGQAPQLIYKHSISTIVPS' A
#
# COMPACT_ATOMS: atom_id res chain seq x y z
N MET A 1 6.34 12.29 -2.28
CA MET A 1 5.40 11.86 -1.24
C MET A 1 6.10 10.97 -0.23
N HIS A 2 5.86 11.22 1.03
CA HIS A 2 6.37 10.41 2.12
C HIS A 2 5.29 9.51 2.67
N LEU A 3 5.53 8.21 2.63
CA LEU A 3 4.69 7.24 3.33
C LEU A 3 5.46 6.82 4.58
N GLN A 4 4.84 6.97 5.73
CA GLN A 4 5.49 6.70 6.99
C GLN A 4 5.58 5.21 7.25
N ASP A 5 6.77 4.75 7.60
CA ASP A 5 7.00 3.33 7.88
C ASP A 5 6.16 2.84 9.05
N ASN A 6 5.92 3.70 10.04
CA ASN A 6 5.09 3.34 11.20
C ASN A 6 3.69 2.94 10.80
N PHE A 7 3.08 3.71 9.89
CA PHE A 7 1.75 3.39 9.39
C PHE A 7 1.75 2.06 8.63
N LEU A 8 2.73 1.87 7.74
CA LEU A 8 2.84 0.65 6.95
C LEU A 8 3.08 -0.57 7.83
N ASN A 9 3.98 -0.45 8.80
CA ASN A 9 4.23 -1.55 9.73
C ASN A 9 2.98 -1.93 10.51
N LYS A 10 2.21 -0.95 10.93
CA LYS A 10 1.00 -1.21 11.70
C LYS A 10 -0.04 -1.95 10.87
N VAL A 11 -0.28 -1.53 9.63
CA VAL A 11 -1.27 -2.21 8.81
C VAL A 11 -0.84 -3.62 8.45
N ILE A 12 0.46 -3.88 8.32
CA ILE A 12 0.97 -5.23 8.10
C ILE A 12 0.78 -6.06 9.36
N GLU A 13 1.21 -5.54 10.50
CA GLU A 13 1.19 -6.26 11.77
C GLU A 13 -0.22 -6.64 12.19
N GLU A 14 -1.17 -5.72 11.98
CA GLU A 14 -2.57 -5.95 12.35
C GLU A 14 -3.39 -6.55 11.22
N ASN A 15 -2.75 -6.85 10.10
CA ASN A 15 -3.40 -7.45 8.94
C ASN A 15 -4.62 -6.65 8.47
N ILE A 16 -4.47 -5.34 8.40
CA ILE A 16 -5.54 -4.43 8.02
C ILE A 16 -5.59 -4.33 6.51
N SER A 17 -6.78 -4.52 5.94
CA SER A 17 -7.00 -4.28 4.51
C SER A 17 -6.95 -2.78 4.22
N VAL A 18 -6.34 -2.41 3.11
CA VAL A 18 -6.20 -1.00 2.73
C VAL A 18 -6.67 -0.76 1.31
N SER A 19 -7.02 0.49 1.04
CA SER A 19 -7.25 0.99 -0.31
C SER A 19 -6.11 1.92 -0.67
N ILE A 20 -5.47 1.65 -1.80
CA ILE A 20 -4.37 2.46 -2.30
C ILE A 20 -4.84 3.20 -3.55
N TYR A 21 -4.78 4.52 -3.49
CA TYR A 21 -5.16 5.38 -4.61
C TYR A 21 -3.90 5.83 -5.33
N LEU A 22 -3.83 5.57 -6.62
CA LEU A 22 -2.70 5.96 -7.44
C LEU A 22 -2.92 7.36 -8.01
N LEU A 23 -1.83 7.99 -8.44
CA LEU A 23 -1.89 9.34 -8.99
C LEU A 23 -2.75 9.42 -10.25
N ASN A 24 -2.88 8.33 -10.99
CA ASN A 24 -3.71 8.27 -12.18
C ASN A 24 -5.20 7.98 -11.89
N GLY A 25 -5.58 7.91 -10.62
CA GLY A 25 -6.96 7.69 -10.21
C GLY A 25 -7.36 6.25 -10.00
N ILE A 26 -6.49 5.30 -10.28
CA ILE A 26 -6.78 3.88 -10.06
C ILE A 26 -6.75 3.59 -8.56
N LYS A 27 -7.70 2.78 -8.12
CA LYS A 27 -7.79 2.31 -6.73
C LYS A 27 -7.46 0.83 -6.68
N LEU A 28 -6.55 0.47 -5.79
CA LEU A 28 -6.18 -0.92 -5.52
C LEU A 28 -6.56 -1.26 -4.08
N GLN A 29 -7.01 -2.48 -3.86
CA GLN A 29 -7.42 -2.93 -2.53
C GLN A 29 -6.75 -4.23 -2.16
N GLY A 30 -6.43 -4.39 -0.88
CA GLY A 30 -5.86 -5.63 -0.39
C GLY A 30 -5.07 -5.39 0.89
N ASN A 31 -4.29 -6.40 1.26
CA ASN A 31 -3.41 -6.32 2.42
C ASN A 31 -1.99 -6.09 1.96
N ILE A 32 -1.27 -5.23 2.67
CA ILE A 32 0.14 -5.01 2.37
C ILE A 32 0.92 -6.20 2.90
N HIS A 33 1.66 -6.86 2.00
CA HIS A 33 2.51 -7.98 2.37
C HIS A 33 3.83 -7.49 2.95
N SER A 34 4.46 -6.53 2.27
CA SER A 34 5.75 -6.00 2.67
C SER A 34 5.98 -4.67 1.95
N PHE A 35 7.04 -4.00 2.31
CA PHE A 35 7.43 -2.76 1.64
C PHE A 35 8.92 -2.50 1.85
N ASP A 36 9.46 -1.61 1.03
CA ASP A 36 10.80 -1.07 1.24
C ASP A 36 10.78 0.43 0.99
N GLN A 37 11.95 1.03 0.75
CA GLN A 37 12.04 2.47 0.54
C GLN A 37 11.30 2.95 -0.70
N SER A 38 11.16 2.10 -1.70
CA SER A 38 10.65 2.51 -3.01
C SER A 38 9.33 1.87 -3.38
N VAL A 39 9.02 0.69 -2.84
CA VAL A 39 7.88 -0.09 -3.30
C VAL A 39 7.07 -0.65 -2.15
N ILE A 40 5.81 -0.97 -2.46
CA ILE A 40 4.90 -1.70 -1.57
C ILE A 40 4.43 -2.92 -2.33
N VAL A 41 4.46 -4.08 -1.68
CA VAL A 41 3.91 -5.32 -2.23
C VAL A 41 2.51 -5.51 -1.65
N LEU A 42 1.52 -5.47 -2.51
CA LEU A 42 0.12 -5.60 -2.12
C LEU A 42 -0.36 -7.00 -2.45
N ASN A 43 -0.98 -7.66 -1.48
CA ASN A 43 -1.60 -8.96 -1.64
C ASN A 43 -3.09 -8.76 -1.90
N GLY A 44 -3.52 -9.08 -3.11
CA GLY A 44 -4.92 -9.13 -3.49
C GLY A 44 -5.17 -10.49 -4.13
N GLN A 45 -5.82 -10.51 -5.30
CA GLN A 45 -5.98 -11.74 -6.07
C GLN A 45 -4.63 -12.25 -6.58
N ALA A 46 -3.71 -11.34 -6.85
CA ALA A 46 -2.34 -11.66 -7.22
C ALA A 46 -1.42 -10.64 -6.54
N PRO A 47 -0.18 -11.02 -6.26
CA PRO A 47 0.77 -10.04 -5.71
C PRO A 47 1.01 -8.91 -6.70
N GLN A 48 1.01 -7.68 -6.20
CA GLN A 48 1.25 -6.49 -7.01
C GLN A 48 2.36 -5.66 -6.38
N LEU A 49 3.29 -5.22 -7.20
CA LEU A 49 4.38 -4.36 -6.79
C LEU A 49 4.03 -2.93 -7.18
N ILE A 50 3.96 -2.04 -6.20
CA ILE A 50 3.52 -0.66 -6.41
C ILE A 50 4.63 0.28 -5.99
N TYR A 51 5.03 1.17 -6.89
CA TYR A 51 6.04 2.17 -6.55
C TYR A 51 5.42 3.25 -5.68
N LYS A 52 6.08 3.58 -4.57
CA LYS A 52 5.55 4.55 -3.61
C LYS A 52 5.29 5.90 -4.25
N HIS A 53 6.14 6.33 -5.19
CA HIS A 53 5.95 7.64 -5.82
C HIS A 53 4.78 7.69 -6.79
N SER A 54 4.16 6.56 -7.07
CA SER A 54 2.92 6.51 -7.87
C SER A 54 1.67 6.58 -7.00
N ILE A 55 1.82 6.61 -5.68
CA ILE A 55 0.70 6.54 -4.75
C ILE A 55 0.29 7.94 -4.33
N SER A 56 -1.00 8.22 -4.43
CA SER A 56 -1.58 9.46 -3.92
C SER A 56 -1.91 9.32 -2.44
N THR A 57 -2.60 8.24 -2.08
CA THR A 57 -3.03 8.06 -0.70
C THR A 57 -3.27 6.58 -0.39
N ILE A 58 -3.13 6.21 0.87
CA ILE A 58 -3.47 4.89 1.37
C ILE A 58 -4.36 5.07 2.58
N VAL A 59 -5.50 4.39 2.58
CA VAL A 59 -6.43 4.45 3.71
C VAL A 59 -6.86 3.03 4.08
N PRO A 60 -7.18 2.78 5.35
CA PRO A 60 -7.80 1.51 5.74
C PRO A 60 -9.13 1.37 4.99
N SER A 61 -9.38 0.19 4.49
CA SER A 61 -10.63 -0.03 3.74
C SER A 61 -11.73 -0.59 4.61
#